data_28c4355f1f2affdede82e4ee8bd74219
#
_entry.id   28c4355f1f2affdede82e4ee8bd74219
#
_cell.length_a   1.000
_cell.length_b   1.000
_cell.length_c   1.000
_cell.angle_alpha   90.00
_cell.angle_beta   90.00
_cell.angle_gamma   90.00
#
_symmetry.space_group_name_H-M   'P 1'
#
loop_
_entity.id
_entity.type
_entity.pdbx_description
1 polymer ?
#
loop_
_entity_poly.entity_id
_entity_poly.type
_entity_poly.pdbx_seq_one_letter_code
_entity_poly.pdbx_strand_id
1 'polypeptide(L)'
;TVGDLLRNADTAMYRAKALGRGHYHFYTPEMTRDAQERIRIDMLLRRALENGELSVHLQPQVDSKSGYLVGAEALVRWESPELGSVPPARFIPLAEDSGIIIPLGNWVLRETCRQVMRWKASGFDLPQVSVNLSVKQLERPEFVDTLVEILDETGIEPSRLKLEITESVVMIVEDAFTLLDRLRKIGISLALDDFGTGYSSLSYLRHLPFDKVKIDRSFVMDIERDRAATRLLESIVQLCRVLGMRTVAEGVETAQQLAALQAMGVDEFQGYHFSRPMPVDEWLGLLRGAAPGGPLLPLQGGVLS
;
A
#
# COMPACT_ATOMS: atom_id res chain seq x y z
N THR A 1 -16.79 0.69 41.62
CA THR A 1 -17.01 -0.70 42.05
C THR A 1 -15.79 -1.57 41.78
N VAL A 2 -15.70 -2.76 42.40
CA VAL A 2 -14.63 -3.74 42.12
C VAL A 2 -14.64 -4.15 40.64
N GLY A 3 -15.83 -4.30 40.06
CA GLY A 3 -16.01 -4.60 38.62
C GLY A 3 -15.44 -3.51 37.71
N ASP A 4 -15.57 -2.25 38.09
CA ASP A 4 -14.99 -1.13 37.32
C ASP A 4 -13.46 -1.14 37.40
N LEU A 5 -12.89 -1.47 38.57
CA LEU A 5 -11.43 -1.57 38.71
C LEU A 5 -10.85 -2.69 37.86
N LEU A 6 -11.48 -3.85 37.84
CA LEU A 6 -11.04 -4.98 37.02
C LEU A 6 -11.13 -4.64 35.52
N ARG A 7 -12.26 -4.08 35.07
CA ARG A 7 -12.45 -3.66 33.68
C ARG A 7 -11.40 -2.61 33.26
N ASN A 8 -11.13 -1.64 34.13
CA ASN A 8 -10.14 -0.58 33.85
C ASN A 8 -8.71 -1.15 33.81
N ALA A 9 -8.37 -2.09 34.70
CA ALA A 9 -7.10 -2.79 34.68
C ALA A 9 -6.92 -3.62 33.40
N ASP A 10 -7.95 -4.34 32.96
CA ASP A 10 -7.93 -5.11 31.71
C ASP A 10 -7.75 -4.20 30.51
N THR A 11 -8.41 -3.04 30.48
CA THR A 11 -8.27 -2.05 29.40
C THR A 11 -6.84 -1.51 29.33
N ALA A 12 -6.24 -1.16 30.48
CA ALA A 12 -4.86 -0.69 30.55
C ALA A 12 -3.84 -1.78 30.16
N MET A 13 -4.08 -3.02 30.59
CA MET A 13 -3.26 -4.18 30.23
C MET A 13 -3.31 -4.43 28.71
N TYR A 14 -4.48 -4.36 28.10
CA TYR A 14 -4.64 -4.52 26.66
C TYR A 14 -3.87 -3.43 25.89
N ARG A 15 -3.95 -2.18 26.36
CA ARG A 15 -3.18 -1.06 25.80
C ARG A 15 -1.67 -1.28 25.88
N ALA A 16 -1.17 -1.78 27.02
CA ALA A 16 0.23 -2.12 27.20
C ALA A 16 0.69 -3.22 26.23
N LYS A 17 -0.15 -4.23 25.98
CA LYS A 17 0.15 -5.29 25.00
C LYS A 17 0.20 -4.75 23.57
N ALA A 18 -0.74 -3.87 23.18
CA ALA A 18 -0.80 -3.26 21.86
C ALA A 18 0.40 -2.34 21.55
N LEU A 19 1.02 -1.75 22.58
CA LEU A 19 2.20 -0.87 22.45
C LEU A 19 3.55 -1.62 22.55
N GLY A 20 3.56 -2.96 22.42
CA GLY A 20 4.80 -3.72 22.26
C GLY A 20 5.22 -4.56 23.47
N ARG A 21 4.34 -4.77 24.46
CA ARG A 21 4.60 -5.57 25.68
C ARG A 21 5.81 -5.06 26.51
N GLY A 22 6.01 -5.60 27.71
CA GLY A 22 7.12 -5.18 28.57
C GLY A 22 6.95 -3.81 29.26
N HIS A 23 5.80 -3.16 29.09
CA HIS A 23 5.45 -1.89 29.70
C HIS A 23 4.17 -2.02 30.53
N TYR A 24 3.95 -1.06 31.43
CA TYR A 24 2.67 -0.90 32.09
C TYR A 24 2.06 0.46 31.72
N HIS A 25 0.76 0.54 31.70
CA HIS A 25 0.01 1.78 31.54
C HIS A 25 -0.99 1.93 32.66
N PHE A 26 -1.11 3.15 33.18
CA PHE A 26 -2.21 3.50 34.06
C PHE A 26 -3.47 3.69 33.22
N TYR A 27 -4.58 3.19 33.73
CA TYR A 27 -5.88 3.39 33.10
C TYR A 27 -6.21 4.88 33.00
N THR A 28 -6.69 5.29 31.83
CA THR A 28 -7.34 6.58 31.61
C THR A 28 -8.71 6.37 30.96
N PRO A 29 -9.70 7.26 31.20
CA PRO A 29 -11.01 7.15 30.58
C PRO A 29 -10.97 7.11 29.03
N GLU A 30 -9.95 7.73 28.43
CA GLU A 30 -9.70 7.71 26.98
C GLU A 30 -9.50 6.28 26.47
N MET A 31 -8.80 5.43 27.23
CA MET A 31 -8.57 4.04 26.84
C MET A 31 -9.86 3.23 26.69
N THR A 32 -10.86 3.52 27.50
CA THR A 32 -12.18 2.88 27.36
C THR A 32 -12.89 3.39 26.10
N ARG A 33 -12.81 4.67 25.83
CA ARG A 33 -13.40 5.25 24.59
C ARG A 33 -12.72 4.69 23.36
N ASP A 34 -11.39 4.62 23.35
CA ASP A 34 -10.61 4.02 22.26
C ASP A 34 -11.01 2.56 22.03
N ALA A 35 -11.14 1.78 23.10
CA ALA A 35 -11.57 0.37 23.00
C ALA A 35 -12.98 0.23 22.42
N GLN A 36 -13.92 1.05 22.87
CA GLN A 36 -15.31 1.07 22.35
C GLN A 36 -15.32 1.49 20.87
N GLU A 37 -14.53 2.48 20.51
CA GLU A 37 -14.41 2.94 19.14
C GLU A 37 -13.83 1.87 18.22
N ARG A 38 -12.80 1.15 18.66
CA ARG A 38 -12.24 0.01 17.93
C ARG A 38 -13.28 -1.07 17.65
N ILE A 39 -14.07 -1.45 18.66
CA ILE A 39 -15.17 -2.41 18.49
C ILE A 39 -16.22 -1.90 17.51
N ARG A 40 -16.55 -0.60 17.59
CA ARG A 40 -17.50 0.02 16.67
C ARG A 40 -17.00 -0.01 15.24
N ILE A 41 -15.75 0.38 15.01
CA ILE A 41 -15.13 0.35 13.67
C ILE A 41 -15.12 -1.08 13.12
N ASP A 42 -14.75 -2.08 13.92
CA ASP A 42 -14.73 -3.49 13.50
C ASP A 42 -16.13 -3.96 13.04
N MET A 43 -17.16 -3.68 13.84
CA MET A 43 -18.53 -4.04 13.46
C MET A 43 -19.00 -3.33 12.18
N LEU A 44 -18.69 -2.05 12.03
CA LEU A 44 -19.09 -1.27 10.87
C LEU A 44 -18.33 -1.71 9.62
N LEU A 45 -17.04 -2.03 9.74
CA LEU A 45 -16.22 -2.50 8.62
C LEU A 45 -16.72 -3.85 8.07
N ARG A 46 -17.21 -4.76 8.93
CA ARG A 46 -17.86 -6.01 8.48
C ARG A 46 -19.06 -5.74 7.61
N ARG A 47 -19.90 -4.77 7.99
CA ARG A 47 -21.06 -4.36 7.20
C ARG A 47 -20.66 -3.63 5.92
N ALA A 48 -19.60 -2.84 5.96
CA ALA A 48 -19.11 -2.08 4.83
C ALA A 48 -18.76 -2.96 3.63
N LEU A 49 -18.21 -4.16 3.88
CA LEU A 49 -17.92 -5.15 2.83
C LEU A 49 -19.17 -5.61 2.06
N GLU A 50 -20.32 -5.66 2.74
CA GLU A 50 -21.61 -6.11 2.16
C GLU A 50 -22.42 -4.95 1.57
N ASN A 51 -22.27 -3.75 2.13
CA ASN A 51 -23.15 -2.61 1.83
C ASN A 51 -22.61 -1.67 0.75
N GLY A 52 -21.44 -1.95 0.17
CA GLY A 52 -20.85 -1.07 -0.86
C GLY A 52 -20.32 0.26 -0.32
N GLU A 53 -19.89 0.31 0.95
CA GLU A 53 -19.30 1.48 1.58
C GLU A 53 -17.80 1.62 1.29
N LEU A 54 -17.22 0.61 0.65
CA LEU A 54 -15.81 0.56 0.27
C LEU A 54 -15.64 0.92 -1.20
N SER A 55 -14.56 1.63 -1.50
CA SER A 55 -14.15 1.94 -2.86
C SER A 55 -12.65 1.81 -3.03
N VAL A 56 -12.19 1.68 -4.27
CA VAL A 56 -10.77 1.69 -4.62
C VAL A 56 -10.45 3.01 -5.28
N HIS A 57 -9.47 3.73 -4.74
CA HIS A 57 -8.85 4.88 -5.38
C HIS A 57 -7.53 4.46 -5.99
N LEU A 58 -7.12 5.13 -7.06
CA LEU A 58 -5.85 4.86 -7.72
C LEU A 58 -4.92 6.06 -7.63
N GLN A 59 -3.64 5.78 -7.35
CA GLN A 59 -2.58 6.77 -7.41
C GLN A 59 -1.58 6.41 -8.50
N PRO A 60 -1.26 7.35 -9.43
CA PRO A 60 -0.38 7.07 -10.56
C PRO A 60 1.06 6.84 -10.14
N GLN A 61 1.71 5.89 -10.83
CA GLN A 61 3.16 5.67 -10.84
C GLN A 61 3.70 6.09 -12.20
N VAL A 62 4.74 6.94 -12.18
CA VAL A 62 5.27 7.63 -13.37
C VAL A 62 6.74 7.25 -13.56
N ASP A 63 7.12 6.90 -14.79
CA ASP A 63 8.52 6.63 -15.14
C ASP A 63 9.36 7.89 -15.10
N SER A 64 10.54 7.80 -14.49
CA SER A 64 11.42 8.97 -14.22
C SER A 64 12.00 9.62 -15.46
N LYS A 65 12.16 8.86 -16.54
CA LYS A 65 12.82 9.33 -17.77
C LYS A 65 11.83 9.87 -18.78
N SER A 66 10.74 9.15 -18.99
CA SER A 66 9.73 9.46 -20.00
C SER A 66 8.60 10.35 -19.46
N GLY A 67 8.36 10.33 -18.14
CA GLY A 67 7.19 10.95 -17.53
C GLY A 67 5.87 10.24 -17.84
N TYR A 68 5.93 9.06 -18.46
CA TYR A 68 4.73 8.29 -18.78
C TYR A 68 4.20 7.51 -17.59
N LEU A 69 2.89 7.29 -17.58
CA LEU A 69 2.22 6.40 -16.65
C LEU A 69 2.71 4.96 -16.88
N VAL A 70 3.27 4.35 -15.83
CA VAL A 70 3.74 2.95 -15.87
C VAL A 70 2.91 2.02 -14.99
N GLY A 71 2.07 2.58 -14.15
CA GLY A 71 1.18 1.82 -13.30
C GLY A 71 0.38 2.73 -12.37
N ALA A 72 -0.37 2.09 -11.49
CA ALA A 72 -1.08 2.77 -10.41
C ALA A 72 -1.15 1.89 -9.17
N GLU A 73 -1.15 2.51 -8.00
CA GLU A 73 -1.41 1.82 -6.73
C GLU A 73 -2.89 1.92 -6.36
N ALA A 74 -3.47 0.76 -6.03
CA ALA A 74 -4.83 0.63 -5.56
C ALA A 74 -4.90 0.83 -4.04
N LEU A 75 -5.64 1.83 -3.63
CA LEU A 75 -5.75 2.29 -2.25
C LEU A 75 -7.22 2.24 -1.81
N VAL A 76 -7.53 1.35 -0.88
CA VAL A 76 -8.90 1.22 -0.35
C VAL A 76 -9.33 2.49 0.37
N ARG A 77 -10.61 2.86 0.20
CA ARG A 77 -11.28 3.96 0.88
C ARG A 77 -12.57 3.45 1.51
N TRP A 78 -12.93 4.01 2.63
CA TRP A 78 -14.15 3.68 3.34
C TRP A 78 -14.93 4.94 3.66
N GLU A 79 -16.14 5.03 3.10
CA GLU A 79 -17.11 6.07 3.38
C GLU A 79 -18.27 5.45 4.18
N SER A 80 -18.21 5.62 5.50
CA SER A 80 -19.22 5.06 6.39
C SER A 80 -20.38 6.05 6.57
N PRO A 81 -21.64 5.62 6.43
CA PRO A 81 -22.80 6.47 6.74
C PRO A 81 -22.81 6.99 8.19
N GLU A 82 -22.18 6.25 9.12
CA GLU A 82 -22.15 6.61 10.53
C GLU A 82 -20.89 7.37 10.95
N LEU A 83 -19.75 7.18 10.28
CA LEU A 83 -18.44 7.72 10.67
C LEU A 83 -17.90 8.74 9.67
N GLY A 84 -18.55 8.89 8.49
CA GLY A 84 -18.01 9.64 7.37
C GLY A 84 -16.81 8.95 6.76
N SER A 85 -15.90 9.72 6.18
CA SER A 85 -14.65 9.21 5.60
C SER A 85 -13.72 8.67 6.69
N VAL A 86 -13.44 7.37 6.64
CA VAL A 86 -12.56 6.69 7.60
C VAL A 86 -11.21 6.42 6.93
N PRO A 87 -10.11 7.04 7.40
CA PRO A 87 -8.80 6.86 6.77
C PRO A 87 -8.27 5.44 6.95
N PRO A 88 -7.55 4.86 5.95
CA PRO A 88 -6.96 3.52 6.02
C PRO A 88 -6.10 3.29 7.26
N ALA A 89 -5.28 4.25 7.66
CA ALA A 89 -4.46 4.18 8.86
C ALA A 89 -5.26 3.92 10.16
N ARG A 90 -6.59 4.18 10.15
CA ARG A 90 -7.45 3.95 11.31
C ARG A 90 -8.11 2.59 11.28
N PHE A 91 -8.51 2.07 10.12
CA PHE A 91 -9.25 0.81 10.04
C PHE A 91 -8.42 -0.40 9.62
N ILE A 92 -7.34 -0.23 8.84
CA ILE A 92 -6.48 -1.35 8.41
C ILE A 92 -5.87 -2.09 9.60
N PRO A 93 -5.24 -1.43 10.60
CA PRO A 93 -4.71 -2.14 11.76
C PRO A 93 -5.78 -2.92 12.54
N LEU A 94 -7.01 -2.38 12.62
CA LEU A 94 -8.13 -3.06 13.27
C LEU A 94 -8.61 -4.26 12.45
N ALA A 95 -8.64 -4.13 11.13
CA ALA A 95 -8.95 -5.23 10.22
C ALA A 95 -7.91 -6.36 10.33
N GLU A 96 -6.64 -6.01 10.50
CA GLU A 96 -5.59 -7.00 10.77
C GLU A 96 -5.78 -7.68 12.11
N ASP A 97 -5.99 -6.92 13.21
CA ASP A 97 -6.20 -7.48 14.55
C ASP A 97 -7.38 -8.46 14.58
N SER A 98 -8.48 -8.12 13.93
CA SER A 98 -9.72 -8.92 13.93
C SER A 98 -9.79 -10.00 12.84
N GLY A 99 -8.87 -10.00 11.88
CA GLY A 99 -8.85 -10.91 10.74
C GLY A 99 -9.78 -10.52 9.58
N ILE A 100 -10.52 -9.41 9.67
CA ILE A 100 -11.34 -8.89 8.56
C ILE A 100 -10.47 -8.48 7.37
N ILE A 101 -9.19 -8.22 7.59
CA ILE A 101 -8.24 -7.89 6.53
C ILE A 101 -8.21 -8.95 5.42
N ILE A 102 -8.53 -10.21 5.71
CA ILE A 102 -8.55 -11.30 4.73
C ILE A 102 -9.71 -11.09 3.73
N PRO A 103 -10.99 -11.06 4.14
CA PRO A 103 -12.08 -10.79 3.20
C PRO A 103 -11.99 -9.39 2.58
N LEU A 104 -11.48 -8.38 3.32
CA LEU A 104 -11.24 -7.04 2.80
C LEU A 104 -10.21 -7.05 1.67
N GLY A 105 -9.06 -7.68 1.88
CA GLY A 105 -8.01 -7.77 0.87
C GLY A 105 -8.44 -8.55 -0.38
N ASN A 106 -9.19 -9.63 -0.21
CA ASN A 106 -9.79 -10.37 -1.33
C ASN A 106 -10.78 -9.51 -2.11
N TRP A 107 -11.56 -8.67 -1.41
CA TRP A 107 -12.47 -7.71 -2.05
C TRP A 107 -11.67 -6.65 -2.84
N VAL A 108 -10.62 -6.07 -2.23
CA VAL A 108 -9.76 -5.08 -2.89
C VAL A 108 -9.11 -5.65 -4.15
N LEU A 109 -8.53 -6.86 -4.08
CA LEU A 109 -7.94 -7.55 -5.22
C LEU A 109 -8.96 -7.72 -6.34
N ARG A 110 -10.15 -8.28 -6.02
CA ARG A 110 -11.21 -8.55 -6.99
C ARG A 110 -11.72 -7.25 -7.64
N GLU A 111 -12.01 -6.23 -6.84
CA GLU A 111 -12.51 -4.96 -7.36
C GLU A 111 -11.46 -4.24 -8.21
N THR A 112 -10.19 -4.23 -7.79
CA THR A 112 -9.09 -3.65 -8.56
C THR A 112 -8.95 -4.33 -9.92
N CYS A 113 -8.93 -5.67 -9.95
CA CYS A 113 -8.83 -6.43 -11.20
C CYS A 113 -10.03 -6.16 -12.11
N ARG A 114 -11.25 -6.13 -11.58
CA ARG A 114 -12.46 -5.80 -12.35
C ARG A 114 -12.41 -4.40 -12.94
N GLN A 115 -11.92 -3.41 -12.21
CA GLN A 115 -11.79 -2.05 -12.70
C GLN A 115 -10.79 -1.93 -13.85
N VAL A 116 -9.62 -2.56 -13.73
CA VAL A 116 -8.62 -2.59 -14.80
C VAL A 116 -9.21 -3.20 -16.08
N MET A 117 -9.97 -4.29 -15.93
CA MET A 117 -10.60 -4.95 -17.10
C MET A 117 -11.74 -4.11 -17.72
N ARG A 118 -12.53 -3.39 -16.92
CA ARG A 118 -13.52 -2.42 -17.42
C ARG A 118 -12.85 -1.31 -18.23
N TRP A 119 -11.70 -0.80 -17.77
CA TRP A 119 -10.94 0.21 -18.52
C TRP A 119 -10.39 -0.32 -19.83
N LYS A 120 -9.80 -1.52 -19.80
CA LYS A 120 -9.33 -2.18 -21.02
C LYS A 120 -10.46 -2.31 -22.05
N ALA A 121 -11.65 -2.70 -21.61
CA ALA A 121 -12.84 -2.77 -22.48
C ALA A 121 -13.29 -1.39 -23.01
N SER A 122 -13.00 -0.31 -22.28
CA SER A 122 -13.28 1.07 -22.69
C SER A 122 -12.17 1.70 -23.54
N GLY A 123 -11.18 0.90 -23.97
CA GLY A 123 -10.04 1.35 -24.78
C GLY A 123 -8.92 1.99 -23.98
N PHE A 124 -8.93 1.85 -22.65
CA PHE A 124 -7.93 2.37 -21.77
C PHE A 124 -7.08 1.24 -21.18
N ASP A 125 -5.80 1.18 -21.57
CA ASP A 125 -4.90 0.10 -21.20
C ASP A 125 -3.91 0.54 -20.11
N LEU A 126 -4.24 0.28 -18.82
CA LEU A 126 -3.33 0.52 -17.71
C LEU A 126 -2.22 -0.55 -17.72
N PRO A 127 -0.94 -0.17 -17.78
CA PRO A 127 0.16 -1.14 -17.86
C PRO A 127 0.20 -2.12 -16.68
N GLN A 128 0.09 -1.60 -15.46
CA GLN A 128 0.17 -2.40 -14.25
C GLN A 128 -0.60 -1.74 -13.09
N VAL A 129 -1.21 -2.55 -12.21
CA VAL A 129 -1.84 -2.09 -10.97
C VAL A 129 -1.24 -2.82 -9.78
N SER A 130 -0.91 -2.06 -8.73
CA SER A 130 -0.36 -2.58 -7.49
C SER A 130 -1.44 -2.69 -6.41
N VAL A 131 -1.38 -3.75 -5.61
CA VAL A 131 -2.25 -3.96 -4.44
C VAL A 131 -1.41 -4.36 -3.24
N ASN A 132 -1.65 -3.70 -2.12
CA ASN A 132 -1.01 -3.99 -0.84
C ASN A 132 -1.52 -5.28 -0.23
N LEU A 133 -0.63 -6.11 0.32
CA LEU A 133 -0.94 -7.35 1.02
C LEU A 133 -0.55 -7.28 2.50
N SER A 134 -1.42 -7.81 3.35
CA SER A 134 -1.10 -7.98 4.77
C SER A 134 -0.44 -9.33 5.08
N VAL A 135 0.31 -9.38 6.19
CA VAL A 135 0.86 -10.65 6.75
C VAL A 135 -0.22 -11.72 6.85
N LYS A 136 -1.38 -11.37 7.39
CA LYS A 136 -2.48 -12.32 7.64
C LYS A 136 -3.07 -12.94 6.39
N GLN A 137 -2.98 -12.27 5.24
CA GLN A 137 -3.36 -12.87 3.96
C GLN A 137 -2.31 -13.89 3.50
N LEU A 138 -1.03 -13.53 3.60
CA LEU A 138 0.08 -14.39 3.17
C LEU A 138 0.26 -15.63 4.07
N GLU A 139 -0.12 -15.55 5.33
CA GLU A 139 -0.13 -16.70 6.26
C GLU A 139 -1.24 -17.73 5.95
N ARG A 140 -2.17 -17.41 5.05
CA ARG A 140 -3.23 -18.33 4.67
C ARG A 140 -2.75 -19.30 3.59
N PRO A 141 -2.78 -20.61 3.85
CA PRO A 141 -2.39 -21.61 2.84
C PRO A 141 -3.17 -21.48 1.53
N GLU A 142 -4.45 -21.04 1.63
CA GLU A 142 -5.39 -20.91 0.52
C GLU A 142 -5.19 -19.61 -0.27
N PHE A 143 -4.30 -18.71 0.15
CA PHE A 143 -4.16 -17.38 -0.45
C PHE A 143 -3.86 -17.44 -1.95
N VAL A 144 -2.92 -18.30 -2.35
CA VAL A 144 -2.52 -18.44 -3.76
C VAL A 144 -3.68 -18.98 -4.60
N ASP A 145 -4.41 -19.95 -4.09
CA ASP A 145 -5.56 -20.54 -4.78
C ASP A 145 -6.68 -19.50 -4.94
N THR A 146 -6.99 -18.74 -3.88
CA THR A 146 -7.94 -17.62 -3.92
C THR A 146 -7.52 -16.56 -4.93
N LEU A 147 -6.23 -16.26 -5.02
CA LEU A 147 -5.70 -15.28 -5.99
C LEU A 147 -5.87 -15.78 -7.42
N VAL A 148 -5.59 -17.06 -7.69
CA VAL A 148 -5.82 -17.68 -9.01
C VAL A 148 -7.32 -17.61 -9.38
N GLU A 149 -8.22 -17.93 -8.44
CA GLU A 149 -9.67 -17.79 -8.65
C GLU A 149 -10.05 -16.34 -9.03
N ILE A 150 -9.47 -15.33 -8.38
CA ILE A 150 -9.72 -13.91 -8.70
C ILE A 150 -9.20 -13.57 -10.11
N LEU A 151 -8.02 -14.05 -10.49
CA LEU A 151 -7.46 -13.82 -11.82
C LEU A 151 -8.35 -14.46 -12.90
N ASP A 152 -8.80 -15.68 -12.70
CA ASP A 152 -9.68 -16.42 -13.63
C ASP A 152 -11.07 -15.75 -13.71
N GLU A 153 -11.67 -15.37 -12.58
CA GLU A 153 -12.96 -14.68 -12.52
C GLU A 153 -12.94 -13.34 -13.25
N THR A 154 -11.86 -12.58 -13.12
CA THR A 154 -11.77 -11.23 -13.68
C THR A 154 -11.19 -11.20 -15.08
N GLY A 155 -10.47 -12.23 -15.49
CA GLY A 155 -9.79 -12.34 -16.79
C GLY A 155 -8.59 -11.39 -16.92
N ILE A 156 -8.06 -10.86 -15.81
CA ILE A 156 -6.87 -10.00 -15.84
C ILE A 156 -5.62 -10.85 -16.10
N GLU A 157 -4.74 -10.37 -16.96
CA GLU A 157 -3.44 -11.01 -17.15
C GLU A 157 -2.60 -10.88 -15.88
N PRO A 158 -2.02 -11.96 -15.30
CA PRO A 158 -1.25 -11.92 -14.07
C PRO A 158 -0.13 -10.86 -14.06
N SER A 159 0.52 -10.63 -15.21
CA SER A 159 1.57 -9.62 -15.40
C SER A 159 1.11 -8.17 -15.18
N ARG A 160 -0.19 -7.93 -15.23
CA ARG A 160 -0.79 -6.62 -14.94
C ARG A 160 -1.04 -6.37 -13.47
N LEU A 161 -1.03 -7.42 -12.65
CA LEU A 161 -1.14 -7.32 -11.20
C LEU A 161 0.25 -7.32 -10.57
N LYS A 162 0.48 -6.38 -9.68
CA LYS A 162 1.63 -6.32 -8.78
C LYS A 162 1.16 -6.42 -7.35
N LEU A 163 1.83 -7.21 -6.55
CA LEU A 163 1.57 -7.30 -5.12
C LEU A 163 2.67 -6.56 -4.36
N GLU A 164 2.27 -5.67 -3.48
CA GLU A 164 3.15 -4.88 -2.62
C GLU A 164 3.17 -5.50 -1.23
N ILE A 165 4.36 -5.80 -0.74
CA ILE A 165 4.58 -6.55 0.49
C ILE A 165 5.63 -5.79 1.30
N THR A 166 5.30 -5.40 2.53
CA THR A 166 6.24 -4.66 3.36
C THR A 166 7.41 -5.53 3.82
N GLU A 167 8.53 -4.91 4.11
CA GLU A 167 9.74 -5.57 4.61
C GLU A 167 9.46 -6.44 5.84
N SER A 168 8.67 -5.92 6.78
CA SER A 168 8.31 -6.63 8.01
C SER A 168 7.54 -7.93 7.75
N VAL A 169 6.71 -7.96 6.72
CA VAL A 169 5.92 -9.14 6.33
C VAL A 169 6.84 -10.28 5.89
N VAL A 170 7.84 -9.96 5.07
CA VAL A 170 8.78 -10.97 4.55
C VAL A 170 9.58 -11.64 5.67
N MET A 171 9.84 -10.91 6.76
CA MET A 171 10.58 -11.42 7.91
C MET A 171 9.75 -12.30 8.85
N ILE A 172 8.44 -12.19 8.80
CA ILE A 172 7.51 -12.87 9.73
C ILE A 172 6.93 -14.14 9.10
N VAL A 173 6.65 -14.13 7.79
CA VAL A 173 5.99 -15.24 7.10
C VAL A 173 6.94 -16.42 6.99
N GLU A 174 6.57 -17.54 7.60
CA GLU A 174 7.29 -18.81 7.45
C GLU A 174 7.25 -19.25 5.98
N ASP A 175 8.41 -19.66 5.43
CA ASP A 175 8.55 -20.01 4.01
C ASP A 175 8.16 -18.91 3.01
N ALA A 176 8.32 -17.61 3.38
CA ALA A 176 8.03 -16.49 2.50
C ALA A 176 8.63 -16.66 1.09
N PHE A 177 9.84 -17.17 0.98
CA PHE A 177 10.51 -17.42 -0.29
C PHE A 177 9.70 -18.36 -1.19
N THR A 178 9.23 -19.48 -0.66
CA THR A 178 8.43 -20.46 -1.40
C THR A 178 7.11 -19.87 -1.89
N LEU A 179 6.46 -19.06 -1.04
CA LEU A 179 5.22 -18.38 -1.37
C LEU A 179 5.43 -17.35 -2.49
N LEU A 180 6.45 -16.51 -2.35
CA LEU A 180 6.75 -15.47 -3.35
C LEU A 180 7.17 -16.09 -4.70
N ASP A 181 7.91 -17.20 -4.69
CA ASP A 181 8.28 -17.94 -5.90
C ASP A 181 7.03 -18.54 -6.59
N ARG A 182 6.06 -19.05 -5.83
CA ARG A 182 4.77 -19.51 -6.37
C ARG A 182 4.01 -18.38 -7.06
N LEU A 183 3.92 -17.20 -6.44
CA LEU A 183 3.28 -16.02 -7.01
C LEU A 183 3.97 -15.58 -8.31
N ARG A 184 5.27 -15.60 -8.34
CA ARG A 184 6.06 -15.29 -9.54
C ARG A 184 5.85 -16.29 -10.68
N LYS A 185 5.74 -17.57 -10.37
CA LYS A 185 5.44 -18.63 -11.36
C LYS A 185 4.06 -18.47 -12.00
N ILE A 186 3.10 -17.87 -11.32
CA ILE A 186 1.80 -17.49 -11.88
C ILE A 186 1.95 -16.31 -12.87
N GLY A 187 3.03 -15.54 -12.78
CA GLY A 187 3.30 -14.36 -13.62
C GLY A 187 3.01 -13.03 -12.96
N ILE A 188 2.77 -13.02 -11.65
CA ILE A 188 2.52 -11.81 -10.86
C ILE A 188 3.84 -11.11 -10.55
N SER A 189 3.88 -9.79 -10.69
CA SER A 189 5.01 -8.96 -10.27
C SER A 189 4.97 -8.72 -8.76
N LEU A 190 6.16 -8.60 -8.14
CA LEU A 190 6.28 -8.37 -6.71
C LEU A 190 7.05 -7.08 -6.43
N ALA A 191 6.58 -6.28 -5.48
CA ALA A 191 7.29 -5.11 -4.99
C ALA A 191 7.47 -5.18 -3.47
N LEU A 192 8.66 -4.82 -3.02
CA LEU A 192 8.97 -4.65 -1.61
C LEU A 192 8.59 -3.23 -1.19
N ASP A 193 7.70 -3.11 -0.23
CA ASP A 193 7.16 -1.84 0.25
C ASP A 193 7.79 -1.40 1.58
N ASP A 194 7.69 -0.10 1.90
CA ASP A 194 8.22 0.53 3.12
C ASP A 194 9.72 0.26 3.37
N PHE A 195 10.51 0.12 2.29
CA PHE A 195 11.91 -0.27 2.40
C PHE A 195 12.75 0.76 3.16
N GLY A 196 13.50 0.25 4.15
CA GLY A 196 14.41 1.04 5.00
C GLY A 196 13.79 1.52 6.31
N THR A 197 12.52 1.24 6.58
CA THR A 197 11.87 1.55 7.87
C THR A 197 12.07 0.44 8.91
N GLY A 198 12.56 -0.74 8.49
CA GLY A 198 12.75 -1.94 9.29
C GLY A 198 14.21 -2.40 9.41
N TYR A 199 14.40 -3.60 9.91
CA TYR A 199 15.71 -4.25 10.05
C TYR A 199 16.02 -5.09 8.80
N SER A 200 16.35 -4.45 7.67
CA SER A 200 16.76 -5.18 6.46
C SER A 200 18.05 -5.95 6.66
N SER A 201 17.96 -7.27 6.59
CA SER A 201 19.16 -8.06 6.32
C SER A 201 19.41 -8.09 4.81
N LEU A 202 20.46 -7.40 4.34
CA LEU A 202 20.87 -7.39 2.94
C LEU A 202 21.06 -8.79 2.33
N SER A 203 21.34 -9.79 3.16
CA SER A 203 21.43 -11.18 2.74
C SER A 203 20.10 -11.76 2.27
N TYR A 204 18.98 -11.32 2.85
CA TYR A 204 17.65 -11.73 2.43
C TYR A 204 17.23 -11.10 1.11
N LEU A 205 17.44 -9.78 0.95
CA LEU A 205 17.09 -9.04 -0.26
C LEU A 205 17.65 -9.68 -1.55
N ARG A 206 18.87 -10.19 -1.49
CA ARG A 206 19.52 -10.82 -2.65
C ARG A 206 18.80 -12.06 -3.17
N HIS A 207 18.08 -12.76 -2.32
CA HIS A 207 17.43 -14.04 -2.64
C HIS A 207 15.94 -13.92 -2.89
N LEU A 208 15.36 -12.77 -2.55
CA LEU A 208 13.92 -12.54 -2.69
C LEU A 208 13.56 -12.16 -4.13
N PRO A 209 12.48 -12.70 -4.66
CA PRO A 209 12.10 -12.52 -6.06
C PRO A 209 11.32 -11.21 -6.29
N PHE A 210 11.80 -10.08 -5.79
CA PHE A 210 11.19 -8.78 -6.02
C PHE A 210 11.68 -8.14 -7.31
N ASP A 211 10.77 -7.53 -8.06
CA ASP A 211 11.06 -6.77 -9.27
C ASP A 211 11.31 -5.30 -8.95
N LYS A 212 10.68 -4.79 -7.89
CA LYS A 212 10.73 -3.39 -7.48
C LYS A 212 10.89 -3.24 -5.97
N VAL A 213 11.45 -2.09 -5.59
CA VAL A 213 11.55 -1.62 -4.20
C VAL A 213 10.91 -0.24 -4.13
N LYS A 214 9.92 -0.07 -3.26
CA LYS A 214 9.31 1.22 -2.95
C LYS A 214 10.07 1.85 -1.79
N ILE A 215 10.57 3.03 -2.01
CA ILE A 215 11.33 3.82 -1.04
C ILE A 215 10.33 4.67 -0.27
N ASP A 216 10.26 4.43 1.04
CA ASP A 216 9.28 5.10 1.89
C ASP A 216 9.43 6.62 1.85
N ARG A 217 8.30 7.29 1.96
CA ARG A 217 8.15 8.74 1.98
C ARG A 217 9.08 9.43 2.99
N SER A 218 9.39 8.81 4.13
CA SER A 218 10.26 9.42 5.14
C SER A 218 11.64 9.78 4.60
N PHE A 219 12.21 8.96 3.71
CA PHE A 219 13.47 9.26 3.03
C PHE A 219 13.36 10.41 2.03
N VAL A 220 12.21 10.55 1.38
CA VAL A 220 11.96 11.59 0.39
C VAL A 220 11.74 12.95 1.04
N MET A 221 11.08 13.00 2.19
CA MET A 221 10.78 14.25 2.90
C MET A 221 12.02 15.01 3.36
N ASP A 222 13.09 14.29 3.73
CA ASP A 222 14.29 14.88 4.32
C ASP A 222 15.39 15.16 3.28
N ILE A 223 15.18 14.81 2.02
CA ILE A 223 16.20 14.90 0.94
C ILE A 223 16.77 16.31 0.72
N GLU A 224 15.98 17.34 1.03
CA GLU A 224 16.39 18.73 0.86
C GLU A 224 17.08 19.30 2.11
N ARG A 225 16.91 18.66 3.26
CA ARG A 225 17.29 19.21 4.57
C ARG A 225 18.43 18.46 5.23
N ASP A 226 18.56 17.17 4.97
CA ASP A 226 19.55 16.30 5.61
C ASP A 226 20.46 15.61 4.56
N ARG A 227 21.75 16.04 4.54
CA ARG A 227 22.76 15.43 3.68
C ARG A 227 23.03 13.96 4.01
N ALA A 228 22.84 13.54 5.26
CA ALA A 228 23.04 12.16 5.64
C ALA A 228 21.90 11.29 5.09
N ALA A 229 20.64 11.75 5.23
CA ALA A 229 19.47 11.11 4.62
C ALA A 229 19.62 11.01 3.09
N THR A 230 20.08 12.07 2.43
CA THR A 230 20.35 12.09 0.98
C THR A 230 21.36 11.00 0.58
N ARG A 231 22.50 10.90 1.27
CA ARG A 231 23.53 9.88 0.96
C ARG A 231 23.02 8.46 1.24
N LEU A 232 22.22 8.29 2.27
CA LEU A 232 21.61 6.99 2.58
C LEU A 232 20.68 6.57 1.44
N LEU A 233 19.83 7.48 0.97
CA LEU A 233 18.94 7.23 -0.14
C LEU A 233 19.71 6.91 -1.44
N GLU A 234 20.77 7.66 -1.76
CA GLU A 234 21.67 7.34 -2.89
C GLU A 234 22.22 5.91 -2.78
N SER A 235 22.64 5.51 -1.57
CA SER A 235 23.16 4.17 -1.32
C SER A 235 22.11 3.09 -1.52
N ILE A 236 20.86 3.34 -1.08
CA ILE A 236 19.71 2.46 -1.30
C ILE A 236 19.44 2.29 -2.80
N VAL A 237 19.36 3.37 -3.56
CA VAL A 237 19.11 3.33 -5.00
C VAL A 237 20.21 2.53 -5.72
N GLN A 238 21.48 2.74 -5.37
CA GLN A 238 22.59 1.98 -5.94
C GLN A 238 22.53 0.50 -5.56
N LEU A 239 22.18 0.16 -4.32
CA LEU A 239 21.99 -1.20 -3.89
C LEU A 239 20.90 -1.91 -4.71
N CYS A 240 19.74 -1.29 -4.87
CA CYS A 240 18.63 -1.84 -5.66
C CYS A 240 19.08 -2.10 -7.10
N ARG A 241 19.83 -1.16 -7.70
CA ARG A 241 20.37 -1.30 -9.04
C ARG A 241 21.34 -2.49 -9.17
N VAL A 242 22.23 -2.69 -8.19
CA VAL A 242 23.16 -3.84 -8.16
C VAL A 242 22.40 -5.16 -8.05
N LEU A 243 21.27 -5.16 -7.33
CA LEU A 243 20.39 -6.34 -7.17
C LEU A 243 19.47 -6.56 -8.38
N GLY A 244 19.48 -5.67 -9.37
CA GLY A 244 18.61 -5.76 -10.56
C GLY A 244 17.16 -5.37 -10.29
N MET A 245 16.87 -4.69 -9.19
CA MET A 245 15.54 -4.22 -8.81
C MET A 245 15.35 -2.77 -9.25
N ARG A 246 14.15 -2.44 -9.74
CA ARG A 246 13.75 -1.06 -10.01
C ARG A 246 13.34 -0.37 -8.71
N THR A 247 13.49 0.95 -8.67
CA THR A 247 13.11 1.76 -7.51
C THR A 247 11.91 2.64 -7.80
N VAL A 248 11.01 2.76 -6.83
CA VAL A 248 9.87 3.69 -6.83
C VAL A 248 10.02 4.59 -5.63
N ALA A 249 10.13 5.90 -5.81
CA ALA A 249 10.12 6.86 -4.70
C ALA A 249 8.70 7.31 -4.40
N GLU A 250 8.30 7.17 -3.14
CA GLU A 250 6.98 7.55 -2.66
C GLU A 250 6.95 8.94 -2.03
N GLY A 251 5.76 9.53 -2.00
CA GLY A 251 5.55 10.81 -1.32
C GLY A 251 6.28 11.98 -1.97
N VAL A 252 6.51 11.94 -3.29
CA VAL A 252 7.07 13.08 -4.03
C VAL A 252 6.04 14.19 -4.07
N GLU A 253 6.34 15.33 -3.42
CA GLU A 253 5.43 16.46 -3.28
C GLU A 253 5.95 17.73 -3.99
N THR A 254 7.28 17.87 -4.16
CA THR A 254 7.88 19.08 -4.72
C THR A 254 8.70 18.81 -5.99
N ALA A 255 8.85 19.82 -6.81
CA ALA A 255 9.73 19.76 -8.00
C ALA A 255 11.21 19.58 -7.62
N GLN A 256 11.63 20.07 -6.45
CA GLN A 256 12.97 19.93 -5.93
C GLN A 256 13.26 18.47 -5.55
N GLN A 257 12.32 17.83 -4.84
CA GLN A 257 12.41 16.39 -4.54
C GLN A 257 12.51 15.57 -5.83
N LEU A 258 11.63 15.85 -6.80
CA LEU A 258 11.63 15.18 -8.09
C LEU A 258 13.00 15.29 -8.78
N ALA A 259 13.56 16.49 -8.88
CA ALA A 259 14.85 16.72 -9.53
C ALA A 259 16.01 15.99 -8.81
N ALA A 260 16.00 15.99 -7.47
CA ALA A 260 17.00 15.28 -6.68
C ALA A 260 16.92 13.76 -6.88
N LEU A 261 15.72 13.18 -6.85
CA LEU A 261 15.48 11.76 -7.07
C LEU A 261 15.84 11.32 -8.51
N GLN A 262 15.57 12.17 -9.50
CA GLN A 262 15.99 11.94 -10.88
C GLN A 262 17.53 11.92 -10.99
N ALA A 263 18.23 12.85 -10.33
CA ALA A 263 19.69 12.89 -10.32
C ALA A 263 20.31 11.64 -9.66
N MET A 264 19.67 11.06 -8.65
CA MET A 264 20.08 9.81 -8.00
C MET A 264 19.78 8.58 -8.88
N GLY A 265 18.96 8.72 -9.90
CA GLY A 265 18.60 7.67 -10.85
C GLY A 265 17.54 6.72 -10.34
N VAL A 266 16.58 7.23 -9.56
CA VAL A 266 15.33 6.54 -9.22
C VAL A 266 14.54 6.27 -10.50
N ASP A 267 13.93 5.09 -10.62
CA ASP A 267 13.30 4.65 -11.87
C ASP A 267 11.85 5.13 -12.03
N GLU A 268 11.10 5.20 -10.93
CA GLU A 268 9.68 5.56 -10.94
C GLU A 268 9.34 6.47 -9.76
N PHE A 269 8.28 7.25 -9.90
CA PHE A 269 7.82 8.19 -8.89
C PHE A 269 6.34 8.03 -8.60
N GLN A 270 5.98 8.25 -7.33
CA GLN A 270 4.61 8.33 -6.85
C GLN A 270 4.49 9.43 -5.81
N GLY A 271 3.44 10.26 -5.87
CA GLY A 271 3.24 11.31 -4.88
C GLY A 271 2.28 12.39 -5.34
N TYR A 272 2.00 13.31 -4.43
CA TYR A 272 1.04 14.41 -4.66
C TYR A 272 1.54 15.46 -5.67
N HIS A 273 2.82 15.41 -6.01
CA HIS A 273 3.35 16.21 -7.12
C HIS A 273 2.67 15.85 -8.44
N PHE A 274 2.30 14.59 -8.64
CA PHE A 274 1.63 14.11 -9.84
C PHE A 274 0.12 14.09 -9.65
N SER A 275 -0.36 13.38 -8.63
CA SER A 275 -1.77 13.29 -8.27
C SER A 275 -1.95 12.74 -6.86
N ARG A 276 -3.03 13.15 -6.21
CA ARG A 276 -3.56 12.45 -5.04
C ARG A 276 -4.25 11.15 -5.50
N PRO A 277 -4.41 10.16 -4.60
CA PRO A 277 -5.29 9.03 -4.87
C PRO A 277 -6.69 9.53 -5.21
N MET A 278 -7.25 9.09 -6.33
CA MET A 278 -8.56 9.56 -6.80
C MET A 278 -9.45 8.38 -7.20
N PRO A 279 -10.78 8.58 -7.19
CA PRO A 279 -11.73 7.60 -7.70
C PRO A 279 -11.42 7.20 -9.14
N VAL A 280 -11.74 5.96 -9.45
CA VAL A 280 -11.51 5.37 -10.77
C VAL A 280 -12.12 6.18 -11.92
N ASP A 281 -13.31 6.74 -11.73
CA ASP A 281 -14.01 7.51 -12.76
C ASP A 281 -13.33 8.86 -13.06
N GLU A 282 -12.77 9.51 -12.04
CA GLU A 282 -12.00 10.75 -12.19
C GLU A 282 -10.68 10.48 -12.93
N TRP A 283 -10.09 9.33 -12.68
CA TRP A 283 -8.86 8.89 -13.33
C TRP A 283 -9.02 8.81 -14.87
N LEU A 284 -10.15 8.29 -15.33
CA LEU A 284 -10.48 8.26 -16.77
C LEU A 284 -10.53 9.66 -17.40
N GLY A 285 -10.96 10.67 -16.62
CA GLY A 285 -10.94 12.07 -17.04
C GLY A 285 -9.54 12.61 -17.27
N LEU A 286 -8.62 12.32 -16.33
CA LEU A 286 -7.19 12.67 -16.42
C LEU A 286 -6.53 12.04 -17.65
N LEU A 287 -6.82 10.78 -17.90
CA LEU A 287 -6.19 10.00 -18.96
C LEU A 287 -6.73 10.35 -20.35
N ARG A 288 -8.00 10.76 -20.45
CA ARG A 288 -8.58 11.29 -21.70
C ARG A 288 -8.05 12.68 -22.06
N GLY A 289 -7.62 13.46 -21.05
CA GLY A 289 -6.98 14.75 -21.25
C GLY A 289 -5.49 14.66 -21.60
N ALA A 290 -4.83 13.56 -21.22
CA ALA A 290 -3.49 13.24 -21.69
C ALA A 290 -3.64 12.52 -23.05
N ALA A 291 -2.88 12.95 -24.07
CA ALA A 291 -2.83 12.18 -25.34
C ALA A 291 -2.52 10.70 -25.04
N PRO A 292 -3.10 9.73 -25.75
CA PRO A 292 -2.79 8.32 -25.57
C PRO A 292 -1.27 8.10 -25.65
N GLY A 293 -0.63 7.67 -24.53
CA GLY A 293 0.82 7.55 -24.44
C GLY A 293 1.56 8.89 -24.27
N GLY A 294 0.86 9.96 -23.89
CA GLY A 294 1.49 11.24 -23.53
C GLY A 294 2.03 11.25 -22.11
N PRO A 295 3.04 12.08 -21.81
CA PRO A 295 3.57 12.20 -20.45
C PRO A 295 2.49 12.74 -19.54
N LEU A 296 2.34 12.13 -18.35
CA LEU A 296 1.72 12.77 -17.19
C LEU A 296 2.71 13.80 -16.65
N LEU A 297 2.98 14.83 -17.46
CA LEU A 297 3.75 15.97 -16.99
C LEU A 297 3.02 16.55 -15.77
N PRO A 298 3.78 17.09 -14.79
CA PRO A 298 3.16 17.77 -13.68
C PRO A 298 2.15 18.75 -14.23
N LEU A 299 0.88 18.57 -13.89
CA LEU A 299 -0.16 19.53 -14.19
C LEU A 299 0.30 20.83 -13.56
N GLN A 300 0.85 21.73 -14.40
CA GLN A 300 1.33 23.02 -13.95
C GLN A 300 0.16 23.69 -13.22
N GLY A 301 0.30 23.78 -11.88
CA GLY A 301 -0.38 24.81 -11.08
C GLY A 301 -1.88 24.91 -11.21
N GLY A 302 -2.60 23.81 -11.10
CA GLY A 302 -4.04 23.82 -10.86
C GLY A 302 -4.32 23.37 -9.43
N VAL A 303 -4.24 24.29 -8.47
CA VAL A 303 -4.87 24.10 -7.17
C VAL A 303 -6.35 23.96 -7.43
N LEU A 304 -6.85 22.75 -7.46
CA LEU A 304 -8.26 22.50 -7.30
C LEU A 304 -8.56 22.72 -5.82
N SER A 305 -9.12 23.89 -5.54
CA SER A 305 -9.70 24.32 -4.27
C SER A 305 -10.80 23.38 -3.78
#